data_434cd9d0ec9b1750b8e864fd88cbe48a
#
_entry.id   434cd9d0ec9b1750b8e864fd88cbe48a
#
_cell.length_a   1.000
_cell.length_b   1.000
_cell.length_c   1.000
_cell.angle_alpha   90.00
_cell.angle_beta   90.00
_cell.angle_gamma   90.00
#
_symmetry.space_group_name_H-M   'P 1'
#
loop_
_entity.id
_entity.type
_entity.pdbx_description
1 polymer ?
#
loop_
_entity_poly.entity_id
_entity_poly.type
_entity_poly.pdbx_seq_one_letter_code
_entity_poly.pdbx_strand_id
1 'polypeptide(L)'
;TAKDHKTIEGVMTIKKGKLRGFESYGMLCSGTELGLTEDLYPGAGYNGLLEMPADAQPGADVKAITGLDDWMFDISLTANRPDCQSILGIAREVSAMLEKPLKMPSTDYTETDVKKDGFKVSVEAPDLCPRYSAHYVYDVKLAQSPAWMRRRLALVGNNSISNIVDITNYIMRELGQPLHAFDCD
;
A
#
# COMPACT_ATOMS: atom_id res chain seq x y z
N THR A 1 -11.97 11.56 17.96
CA THR A 1 -12.00 11.13 19.38
C THR A 1 -12.30 9.65 19.46
N ALA A 2 -11.46 8.90 20.19
CA ALA A 2 -11.71 7.50 20.43
C ALA A 2 -12.81 7.33 21.49
N LYS A 3 -13.84 6.57 21.13
CA LYS A 3 -14.85 6.07 22.08
C LYS A 3 -14.73 4.56 22.12
N ASP A 4 -14.49 4.00 23.29
CA ASP A 4 -14.50 2.55 23.52
C ASP A 4 -13.63 1.72 22.57
N HIS A 5 -12.51 2.27 22.06
CA HIS A 5 -11.61 1.54 21.19
C HIS A 5 -10.54 0.77 21.96
N LYS A 6 -10.31 -0.46 21.51
CA LYS A 6 -9.18 -1.29 21.91
C LYS A 6 -7.97 -0.93 21.07
N THR A 7 -6.91 -0.41 21.66
CA THR A 7 -5.62 -0.27 20.99
C THR A 7 -4.88 -1.62 20.96
N ILE A 8 -4.04 -1.83 19.92
CA ILE A 8 -3.40 -3.13 19.64
C ILE A 8 -2.42 -3.57 20.74
N GLU A 9 -1.84 -2.65 21.52
CA GLU A 9 -0.83 -2.96 22.54
C GLU A 9 -1.27 -2.73 24.01
N GLY A 10 -2.47 -2.50 24.26
CA GLY A 10 -2.94 -2.26 25.61
C GLY A 10 -4.33 -1.68 25.52
N VAL A 11 -5.26 -2.51 25.80
CA VAL A 11 -6.66 -2.16 25.70
C VAL A 11 -6.96 -1.01 26.65
N MET A 12 -6.87 0.23 26.18
CA MET A 12 -7.40 1.38 26.89
C MET A 12 -8.81 1.67 26.41
N THR A 13 -9.78 1.38 27.25
CA THR A 13 -11.16 1.76 26.99
C THR A 13 -11.41 3.15 27.54
N ILE A 14 -11.70 4.11 26.65
CA ILE A 14 -12.02 5.48 27.04
C ILE A 14 -13.48 5.54 27.46
N LYS A 15 -13.71 5.88 28.73
CA LYS A 15 -15.04 6.00 29.33
C LYS A 15 -15.36 7.44 29.65
N LYS A 16 -16.65 7.78 29.79
CA LYS A 16 -17.07 9.06 30.38
C LYS A 16 -16.38 9.26 31.71
N GLY A 17 -15.73 10.40 31.89
CA GLY A 17 -15.03 10.78 33.10
C GLY A 17 -15.10 12.28 33.38
N LYS A 18 -14.43 12.72 34.43
CA LYS A 18 -14.21 14.14 34.71
C LYS A 18 -12.72 14.45 34.65
N LEU A 19 -12.35 15.45 33.88
CA LEU A 19 -11.01 15.97 33.81
C LEU A 19 -11.01 17.43 34.31
N ARG A 20 -10.28 17.72 35.36
CA ARG A 20 -10.21 19.05 35.98
C ARG A 20 -11.58 19.69 36.24
N GLY A 21 -12.55 18.89 36.68
CA GLY A 21 -13.91 19.34 37.00
C GLY A 21 -14.89 19.38 35.82
N PHE A 22 -14.43 19.21 34.59
CA PHE A 22 -15.26 19.15 33.37
C PHE A 22 -15.56 17.72 32.93
N GLU A 23 -16.76 17.49 32.48
CA GLU A 23 -17.13 16.19 31.91
C GLU A 23 -16.37 15.94 30.57
N SER A 24 -15.78 14.76 30.44
CA SER A 24 -15.07 14.32 29.27
C SER A 24 -15.69 13.02 28.74
N TYR A 25 -15.98 12.97 27.45
CA TYR A 25 -16.61 11.83 26.79
C TYR A 25 -15.70 11.12 25.79
N GLY A 26 -14.47 11.59 25.64
CA GLY A 26 -13.53 11.07 24.66
C GLY A 26 -12.12 11.63 24.89
N MET A 27 -11.19 11.19 24.07
CA MET A 27 -9.80 11.64 24.06
C MET A 27 -9.39 12.01 22.63
N LEU A 28 -8.63 13.07 22.49
CA LEU A 28 -7.92 13.36 21.25
C LEU A 28 -6.72 12.42 21.17
N CYS A 29 -6.53 11.77 20.04
CA CYS A 29 -5.52 10.73 19.87
C CYS A 29 -4.47 11.14 18.85
N SER A 30 -3.25 10.66 19.06
CA SER A 30 -2.19 10.62 18.04
C SER A 30 -2.44 9.47 17.06
N GLY A 31 -1.71 9.45 15.94
CA GLY A 31 -1.75 8.34 14.99
C GLY A 31 -1.30 7.03 15.62
N THR A 32 -0.25 7.06 16.44
CA THR A 32 0.29 5.86 17.11
C THR A 32 -0.69 5.28 18.14
N GLU A 33 -1.44 6.11 18.87
CA GLU A 33 -2.50 5.64 19.77
C GLU A 33 -3.67 4.99 19.03
N LEU A 34 -3.82 5.27 17.74
CA LEU A 34 -4.81 4.64 16.87
C LEU A 34 -4.23 3.44 16.09
N GLY A 35 -2.96 3.07 16.35
CA GLY A 35 -2.29 1.97 15.66
C GLY A 35 -1.89 2.29 14.21
N LEU A 36 -1.81 3.58 13.89
CA LEU A 36 -1.40 4.03 12.56
C LEU A 36 0.11 4.29 12.51
N THR A 37 0.69 3.99 11.37
CA THR A 37 2.06 4.39 11.00
C THR A 37 2.02 5.47 9.92
N GLU A 38 3.15 6.13 9.68
CA GLU A 38 3.27 7.13 8.62
C GLU A 38 2.95 6.57 7.22
N ASP A 39 3.23 5.27 6.99
CA ASP A 39 2.93 4.62 5.72
C ASP A 39 1.44 4.27 5.57
N LEU A 40 0.76 4.00 6.69
CA LEU A 40 -0.68 3.75 6.67
C LEU A 40 -1.48 5.04 6.48
N TYR A 41 -1.05 6.11 7.15
CA TYR A 41 -1.70 7.41 7.04
C TYR A 41 -0.69 8.55 7.22
N PRO A 42 -0.58 9.50 6.27
CA PRO A 42 0.36 10.62 6.37
C PRO A 42 0.12 11.46 7.63
N GLY A 43 1.20 11.78 8.32
CA GLY A 43 1.16 12.51 9.59
C GLY A 43 0.92 11.66 10.82
N ALA A 44 0.66 10.35 10.68
CA ALA A 44 0.44 9.46 11.83
C ALA A 44 1.70 9.20 12.66
N GLY A 45 2.88 9.34 12.06
CA GLY A 45 4.17 9.22 12.77
C GLY A 45 4.54 10.45 13.62
N TYR A 46 3.80 11.53 13.52
CA TYR A 46 4.06 12.74 14.29
C TYR A 46 3.65 12.59 15.76
N ASN A 47 4.51 13.06 16.67
CA ASN A 47 4.23 13.08 18.11
C ASN A 47 3.25 14.20 18.47
N GLY A 48 2.00 14.05 18.08
CA GLY A 48 0.95 15.04 18.32
C GLY A 48 -0.42 14.47 18.02
N LEU A 49 -1.41 15.33 17.96
CA LEU A 49 -2.76 14.93 17.57
C LEU A 49 -2.78 14.56 16.09
N LEU A 50 -3.48 13.49 15.75
CA LEU A 50 -3.69 13.13 14.37
C LEU A 50 -4.62 14.14 13.70
N GLU A 51 -4.13 14.76 12.63
CA GLU A 51 -4.91 15.70 11.83
C GLU A 51 -5.68 14.96 10.75
N MET A 52 -6.97 15.22 10.67
CA MET A 52 -7.84 14.69 9.61
C MET A 52 -7.85 15.63 8.39
N PRO A 53 -8.22 15.16 7.19
CA PRO A 53 -8.43 16.01 6.05
C PRO A 53 -9.44 17.15 6.37
N ALA A 54 -9.24 18.31 5.76
CA ALA A 54 -10.07 19.48 6.04
C ALA A 54 -11.56 19.30 5.71
N ASP A 55 -11.87 18.38 4.83
CA ASP A 55 -13.21 18.00 4.41
C ASP A 55 -13.83 16.86 5.25
N ALA A 56 -13.07 16.32 6.22
CA ALA A 56 -13.56 15.26 7.09
C ALA A 56 -14.73 15.75 7.95
N GLN A 57 -15.83 15.02 7.89
CA GLN A 57 -17.03 15.36 8.65
C GLN A 57 -16.85 15.05 10.14
N PRO A 58 -17.11 16.01 11.06
CA PRO A 58 -17.08 15.75 12.48
C PRO A 58 -18.04 14.61 12.86
N GLY A 59 -17.53 13.62 13.59
CA GLY A 59 -18.31 12.44 13.99
C GLY A 59 -18.24 11.26 13.03
N ALA A 60 -17.60 11.40 11.86
CA ALA A 60 -17.35 10.28 10.96
C ALA A 60 -16.38 9.24 11.59
N ASP A 61 -16.49 7.99 11.16
CA ASP A 61 -15.59 6.93 11.63
C ASP A 61 -14.18 7.13 11.06
N VAL A 62 -13.20 7.23 11.97
CA VAL A 62 -11.78 7.40 11.62
C VAL A 62 -11.27 6.25 10.76
N LYS A 63 -11.75 5.01 10.95
CA LYS A 63 -11.36 3.87 10.14
C LYS A 63 -11.66 4.09 8.65
N ALA A 64 -12.84 4.62 8.34
CA ALA A 64 -13.22 4.91 6.96
C ALA A 64 -12.32 6.01 6.36
N ILE A 65 -12.04 7.08 7.13
CA ILE A 65 -11.18 8.19 6.68
C ILE A 65 -9.75 7.72 6.46
N THR A 66 -9.20 6.93 7.37
CA THR A 66 -7.82 6.43 7.30
C THR A 66 -7.67 5.21 6.41
N GLY A 67 -8.78 4.64 5.95
CA GLY A 67 -8.79 3.43 5.11
C GLY A 67 -8.39 2.15 5.87
N LEU A 68 -8.59 2.12 7.17
CA LEU A 68 -8.45 0.92 8.00
C LEU A 68 -9.71 0.05 8.03
N ASP A 69 -10.76 0.45 7.34
CA ASP A 69 -11.97 -0.34 7.12
C ASP A 69 -11.75 -1.28 5.92
N ASP A 70 -10.82 -2.21 6.09
CA ASP A 70 -10.39 -3.15 5.06
C ASP A 70 -10.16 -4.54 5.67
N TRP A 71 -9.99 -5.54 4.83
CA TRP A 71 -9.71 -6.92 5.23
C TRP A 71 -8.29 -7.30 4.81
N MET A 72 -7.55 -7.85 5.75
CA MET A 72 -6.25 -8.44 5.51
C MET A 72 -6.35 -9.96 5.67
N PHE A 73 -5.90 -10.69 4.65
CA PHE A 73 -5.84 -12.14 4.67
C PHE A 73 -4.38 -12.57 4.81
N ASP A 74 -4.10 -13.36 5.82
CA ASP A 74 -2.82 -14.07 5.95
C ASP A 74 -3.00 -15.48 5.35
N ILE A 75 -2.32 -15.73 4.24
CA ILE A 75 -2.51 -16.94 3.43
C ILE A 75 -1.21 -17.75 3.43
N SER A 76 -1.27 -18.93 4.03
CA SER A 76 -0.18 -19.90 3.94
C SER A 76 -0.20 -20.63 2.59
N LEU A 77 0.90 -20.54 1.86
CA LEU A 77 1.04 -21.15 0.54
C LEU A 77 1.96 -22.38 0.63
N THR A 78 1.61 -23.42 -0.11
CA THR A 78 2.46 -24.59 -0.27
C THR A 78 3.54 -24.34 -1.33
N ALA A 79 4.68 -25.02 -1.24
CA ALA A 79 5.82 -24.80 -2.12
C ALA A 79 5.54 -25.08 -3.62
N ASN A 80 4.51 -25.87 -3.91
CA ASN A 80 4.09 -26.19 -5.28
C ASN A 80 3.13 -25.14 -5.90
N ARG A 81 2.80 -24.07 -5.17
CA ARG A 81 1.91 -23.00 -5.63
C ARG A 81 2.58 -21.61 -5.59
N PRO A 82 3.73 -21.42 -6.24
CA PRO A 82 4.42 -20.13 -6.29
C PRO A 82 3.61 -19.06 -7.03
N ASP A 83 2.72 -19.44 -7.93
CA ASP A 83 1.78 -18.59 -8.63
C ASP A 83 0.85 -17.79 -7.68
N CYS A 84 0.54 -18.36 -6.51
CA CYS A 84 -0.28 -17.73 -5.49
C CYS A 84 0.46 -16.70 -4.62
N GLN A 85 1.75 -16.45 -4.85
CA GLN A 85 2.51 -15.40 -4.14
C GLN A 85 2.14 -13.97 -4.58
N SER A 86 1.26 -13.84 -5.57
CA SER A 86 0.72 -12.55 -6.03
C SER A 86 -0.77 -12.44 -5.76
N ILE A 87 -1.24 -11.18 -5.67
CA ILE A 87 -2.67 -10.89 -5.52
C ILE A 87 -3.45 -11.48 -6.72
N LEU A 88 -2.92 -11.34 -7.93
CA LEU A 88 -3.54 -11.90 -9.12
C LEU A 88 -3.62 -13.43 -9.09
N GLY A 89 -2.58 -14.11 -8.58
CA GLY A 89 -2.59 -15.56 -8.41
C GLY A 89 -3.69 -16.02 -7.47
N ILE A 90 -3.79 -15.40 -6.30
CA ILE A 90 -4.90 -15.65 -5.35
C ILE A 90 -6.26 -15.31 -5.97
N ALA A 91 -6.36 -14.20 -6.71
CA ALA A 91 -7.62 -13.81 -7.35
C ALA A 91 -8.08 -14.84 -8.39
N ARG A 92 -7.16 -15.51 -9.10
CA ARG A 92 -7.49 -16.62 -10.01
C ARG A 92 -8.08 -17.82 -9.27
N GLU A 93 -7.48 -18.19 -8.13
CA GLU A 93 -8.00 -19.28 -7.30
C GLU A 93 -9.40 -18.96 -6.76
N VAL A 94 -9.59 -17.76 -6.22
CA VAL A 94 -10.89 -17.31 -5.71
C VAL A 94 -11.92 -17.23 -6.84
N SER A 95 -11.54 -16.76 -8.02
CA SER A 95 -12.39 -16.72 -9.21
C SER A 95 -12.87 -18.12 -9.61
N ALA A 96 -11.94 -19.09 -9.65
CA ALA A 96 -12.29 -20.49 -9.96
C ALA A 96 -13.18 -21.12 -8.88
N MET A 97 -12.86 -20.90 -7.60
CA MET A 97 -13.60 -21.48 -6.49
C MET A 97 -15.03 -20.93 -6.38
N LEU A 98 -15.21 -19.64 -6.65
CA LEU A 98 -16.52 -18.97 -6.54
C LEU A 98 -17.28 -18.92 -7.87
N GLU A 99 -16.72 -19.46 -8.95
CA GLU A 99 -17.27 -19.40 -10.31
C GLU A 99 -17.61 -17.96 -10.76
N LYS A 100 -16.77 -16.99 -10.35
CA LYS A 100 -16.95 -15.59 -10.67
C LYS A 100 -15.86 -15.11 -11.66
N PRO A 101 -16.20 -14.18 -12.57
CA PRO A 101 -15.24 -13.68 -13.55
C PRO A 101 -14.10 -12.91 -12.85
N LEU A 102 -12.86 -13.20 -13.26
CA LEU A 102 -11.69 -12.46 -12.84
C LEU A 102 -11.67 -11.09 -13.54
N LYS A 103 -11.47 -10.03 -12.75
CA LYS A 103 -11.21 -8.70 -13.28
C LYS A 103 -9.70 -8.47 -13.34
N MET A 104 -9.18 -8.35 -14.56
CA MET A 104 -7.77 -7.99 -14.75
C MET A 104 -7.57 -6.49 -14.54
N PRO A 105 -6.45 -6.06 -13.95
CA PRO A 105 -6.09 -4.65 -13.93
C PRO A 105 -5.91 -4.15 -15.37
N SER A 106 -6.28 -2.87 -15.63
CA SER A 106 -5.98 -2.26 -16.93
C SER A 106 -4.48 -2.12 -17.11
N THR A 107 -4.03 -2.41 -18.31
CA THR A 107 -2.64 -2.22 -18.76
C THR A 107 -2.54 -1.12 -19.82
N ASP A 108 -3.60 -0.33 -19.98
CA ASP A 108 -3.63 0.75 -20.96
C ASP A 108 -2.70 1.89 -20.53
N TYR A 109 -1.80 2.27 -21.41
CA TYR A 109 -0.93 3.44 -21.24
C TYR A 109 -0.63 4.05 -22.61
N THR A 110 -0.21 5.31 -22.58
CA THR A 110 0.15 6.01 -23.80
C THR A 110 1.67 5.99 -23.97
N GLU A 111 2.13 5.33 -25.01
CA GLU A 111 3.52 5.41 -25.43
C GLU A 111 3.80 6.74 -26.13
N THR A 112 5.01 7.22 -26.01
CA THR A 112 5.49 8.41 -26.71
C THR A 112 6.60 8.04 -27.68
N ASP A 113 6.79 8.82 -28.74
CA ASP A 113 7.85 8.60 -29.73
C ASP A 113 9.25 9.03 -29.25
N VAL A 114 9.40 9.38 -27.99
CA VAL A 114 10.68 9.78 -27.39
C VAL A 114 11.61 8.56 -27.35
N LYS A 115 12.78 8.71 -27.94
CA LYS A 115 13.81 7.66 -27.96
C LYS A 115 15.05 8.16 -27.21
N LYS A 116 15.69 7.28 -26.46
CA LYS A 116 17.01 7.52 -25.84
C LYS A 116 18.04 6.89 -26.76
N ASP A 117 18.98 7.72 -27.28
CA ASP A 117 20.11 7.21 -28.05
C ASP A 117 21.00 6.31 -27.19
N GLY A 118 21.42 5.19 -27.77
CA GLY A 118 22.26 4.23 -27.05
C GLY A 118 21.52 3.28 -26.11
N PHE A 119 20.20 3.45 -25.89
CA PHE A 119 19.43 2.52 -25.09
C PHE A 119 19.32 1.16 -25.79
N LYS A 120 19.96 0.14 -25.22
CA LYS A 120 19.97 -1.23 -25.74
C LYS A 120 19.84 -2.23 -24.62
N VAL A 121 19.14 -3.32 -24.90
CA VAL A 121 19.10 -4.50 -24.06
C VAL A 121 19.73 -5.66 -24.80
N SER A 122 20.70 -6.33 -24.21
CA SER A 122 21.30 -7.56 -24.72
C SER A 122 21.23 -8.66 -23.65
N VAL A 123 20.90 -9.86 -24.09
CA VAL A 123 20.88 -11.05 -23.23
C VAL A 123 22.06 -11.93 -23.63
N GLU A 124 23.06 -12.05 -22.74
CA GLU A 124 24.28 -12.84 -22.99
C GLU A 124 24.08 -14.33 -22.75
N ALA A 125 23.10 -14.71 -21.92
CA ALA A 125 22.77 -16.10 -21.61
C ALA A 125 21.30 -16.40 -21.95
N PRO A 126 20.95 -16.56 -23.24
CA PRO A 126 19.57 -16.74 -23.67
C PRO A 126 18.95 -18.09 -23.25
N ASP A 127 19.78 -19.06 -22.93
CA ASP A 127 19.39 -20.36 -22.36
C ASP A 127 18.86 -20.24 -20.92
N LEU A 128 19.40 -19.30 -20.14
CA LEU A 128 18.98 -19.02 -18.77
C LEU A 128 17.92 -17.91 -18.68
N CYS A 129 18.00 -16.94 -19.58
CA CYS A 129 17.09 -15.80 -19.64
C CYS A 129 16.57 -15.65 -21.09
N PRO A 130 15.52 -16.34 -21.48
CA PRO A 130 15.05 -16.34 -22.86
C PRO A 130 14.46 -15.01 -23.31
N ARG A 131 14.07 -14.14 -22.36
CA ARG A 131 13.52 -12.82 -22.64
C ARG A 131 13.79 -11.85 -21.50
N TYR A 132 14.29 -10.66 -21.85
CA TYR A 132 14.38 -9.50 -20.97
C TYR A 132 13.85 -8.29 -21.71
N SER A 133 12.89 -7.56 -21.12
CA SER A 133 12.33 -6.35 -21.72
C SER A 133 12.59 -5.16 -20.81
N ALA A 134 12.83 -4.01 -21.42
CA ALA A 134 13.02 -2.76 -20.71
C ALA A 134 12.25 -1.63 -21.41
N HIS A 135 11.82 -0.66 -20.62
CA HIS A 135 11.19 0.56 -21.07
C HIS A 135 12.00 1.75 -20.59
N TYR A 136 12.19 2.73 -21.47
CA TYR A 136 12.76 4.00 -21.10
C TYR A 136 11.68 4.94 -20.63
N VAL A 137 11.84 5.47 -19.42
CA VAL A 137 10.93 6.46 -18.82
C VAL A 137 11.71 7.74 -18.58
N TYR A 138 11.18 8.87 -18.99
CA TYR A 138 11.85 10.17 -18.89
C TYR A 138 11.03 11.14 -18.03
N ASP A 139 11.66 12.27 -17.67
CA ASP A 139 11.08 13.30 -16.78
C ASP A 139 10.59 12.76 -15.44
N VAL A 140 11.26 11.74 -14.93
CA VAL A 140 10.95 11.14 -13.65
C VAL A 140 11.31 12.08 -12.51
N LYS A 141 10.35 12.37 -11.63
CA LYS A 141 10.59 13.11 -10.40
C LYS A 141 10.49 12.15 -9.22
N LEU A 142 11.59 11.99 -8.51
CA LEU A 142 11.58 11.22 -7.27
C LEU A 142 10.72 11.94 -6.22
N ALA A 143 9.74 11.22 -5.67
CA ALA A 143 8.83 11.74 -4.67
C ALA A 143 8.30 10.58 -3.81
N GLN A 144 7.58 10.92 -2.77
CA GLN A 144 6.77 9.92 -2.05
C GLN A 144 5.67 9.39 -2.96
N SER A 145 5.38 8.12 -2.83
CA SER A 145 4.25 7.48 -3.50
C SER A 145 2.91 8.05 -3.01
N PRO A 146 1.86 7.98 -3.83
CA PRO A 146 0.52 8.34 -3.41
C PRO A 146 0.09 7.56 -2.16
N ALA A 147 -0.67 8.18 -1.27
CA ALA A 147 -1.08 7.60 0.01
C ALA A 147 -1.77 6.22 -0.14
N TRP A 148 -2.58 6.03 -1.18
CA TRP A 148 -3.24 4.75 -1.44
C TRP A 148 -2.25 3.61 -1.71
N MET A 149 -1.14 3.89 -2.44
CA MET A 149 -0.10 2.90 -2.76
C MET A 149 0.72 2.57 -1.52
N ARG A 150 1.16 3.60 -0.78
CA ARG A 150 1.89 3.45 0.49
C ARG A 150 1.11 2.57 1.47
N ARG A 151 -0.16 2.86 1.65
CA ARG A 151 -1.05 2.08 2.52
C ARG A 151 -1.16 0.62 2.09
N ARG A 152 -1.37 0.34 0.80
CA ARG A 152 -1.46 -1.03 0.30
C ARG A 152 -0.17 -1.80 0.49
N LEU A 153 0.97 -1.15 0.24
CA LEU A 153 2.28 -1.75 0.47
C LEU A 153 2.51 -2.03 1.97
N ALA A 154 2.19 -1.08 2.83
CA ALA A 154 2.33 -1.25 4.27
C ALA A 154 1.47 -2.41 4.81
N LEU A 155 0.24 -2.57 4.32
CA LEU A 155 -0.65 -3.68 4.71
C LEU A 155 -0.10 -5.07 4.31
N VAL A 156 0.73 -5.16 3.29
CA VAL A 156 1.42 -6.41 2.90
C VAL A 156 2.86 -6.49 3.40
N GLY A 157 3.23 -5.64 4.35
CA GLY A 157 4.53 -5.66 5.01
C GLY A 157 5.68 -5.04 4.21
N ASN A 158 5.40 -4.22 3.22
CA ASN A 158 6.40 -3.47 2.47
C ASN A 158 6.40 -2.00 2.90
N ASN A 159 7.52 -1.52 3.43
CA ASN A 159 7.68 -0.10 3.72
C ASN A 159 7.84 0.70 2.43
N SER A 160 7.20 1.85 2.36
CA SER A 160 7.35 2.79 1.26
C SER A 160 8.73 3.47 1.31
N ILE A 161 9.37 3.63 0.16
CA ILE A 161 10.70 4.25 0.04
C ILE A 161 10.63 5.46 -0.89
N SER A 162 10.22 5.24 -2.14
CA SER A 162 10.04 6.27 -3.16
C SER A 162 9.08 5.77 -4.22
N ASN A 163 8.50 6.67 -4.99
CA ASN A 163 7.54 6.32 -6.04
C ASN A 163 8.08 5.24 -7.00
N ILE A 164 9.35 5.28 -7.38
CA ILE A 164 9.95 4.31 -8.30
C ILE A 164 10.07 2.93 -7.64
N VAL A 165 10.63 2.86 -6.45
CA VAL A 165 10.78 1.60 -5.70
C VAL A 165 9.41 1.02 -5.35
N ASP A 166 8.48 1.86 -4.95
CA ASP A 166 7.14 1.42 -4.56
C ASP A 166 6.34 0.89 -5.74
N ILE A 167 6.47 1.49 -6.94
CA ILE A 167 5.87 0.95 -8.17
C ILE A 167 6.40 -0.45 -8.45
N THR A 168 7.71 -0.67 -8.37
CA THR A 168 8.28 -2.02 -8.62
C THR A 168 7.80 -3.04 -7.60
N ASN A 169 7.72 -2.66 -6.32
CA ASN A 169 7.19 -3.51 -5.26
C ASN A 169 5.68 -3.77 -5.43
N TYR A 170 4.92 -2.75 -5.80
CA TYR A 170 3.49 -2.87 -6.01
C TYR A 170 3.18 -3.85 -7.13
N ILE A 171 3.82 -3.72 -8.29
CA ILE A 171 3.64 -4.62 -9.43
C ILE A 171 4.07 -6.05 -9.09
N MET A 172 5.18 -6.21 -8.37
CA MET A 172 5.62 -7.53 -7.91
C MET A 172 4.57 -8.18 -7.00
N ARG A 173 3.97 -7.44 -6.07
CA ARG A 173 2.90 -7.96 -5.19
C ARG A 173 1.60 -8.22 -5.94
N GLU A 174 1.24 -7.36 -6.87
CA GLU A 174 0.00 -7.49 -7.62
C GLU A 174 0.05 -8.62 -8.66
N LEU A 175 1.10 -8.65 -9.48
CA LEU A 175 1.22 -9.55 -10.64
C LEU A 175 2.19 -10.72 -10.45
N GLY A 176 3.04 -10.68 -9.43
CA GLY A 176 4.09 -11.67 -9.23
C GLY A 176 5.32 -11.47 -10.12
N GLN A 177 5.44 -10.31 -10.80
CA GLN A 177 6.54 -10.01 -11.70
C GLN A 177 7.51 -9.02 -11.04
N PRO A 178 8.73 -9.44 -10.66
CA PRO A 178 9.76 -8.53 -10.20
C PRO A 178 10.16 -7.54 -11.30
N LEU A 179 10.35 -6.28 -10.92
CA LEU A 179 10.83 -5.21 -11.77
C LEU A 179 12.08 -4.60 -11.17
N HIS A 180 12.95 -4.07 -12.02
CA HIS A 180 14.14 -3.33 -11.63
C HIS A 180 14.16 -1.98 -12.32
N ALA A 181 14.49 -0.94 -11.59
CA ALA A 181 14.67 0.41 -12.12
C ALA A 181 16.17 0.76 -12.07
N PHE A 182 16.66 1.33 -13.15
CA PHE A 182 18.05 1.75 -13.30
C PHE A 182 18.09 3.22 -13.74
N ASP A 183 19.03 3.97 -13.20
CA ASP A 183 19.33 5.30 -13.67
C ASP A 183 20.09 5.20 -15.02
N CYS A 184 19.70 6.02 -15.97
CA CYS A 184 20.24 6.01 -17.33
C CYS A 184 21.32 7.10 -17.57
N ASP A 185 21.59 7.94 -16.55
CA ASP A 185 22.55 9.04 -16.66
C ASP A 185 23.93 8.72 -16.08
#